data_6fd49016d21b2dffaa9433829caa425d
#
_entry.id   6fd49016d21b2dffaa9433829caa425d
#
_cell.length_a   1.000
_cell.length_b   1.000
_cell.length_c   1.000
_cell.angle_alpha   90.00
_cell.angle_beta   90.00
_cell.angle_gamma   90.00
#
_symmetry.space_group_name_H-M   'P 1'
#
loop_
_entity.id
_entity.type
_entity.pdbx_description
1 polymer ?
#
loop_
_entity_poly.entity_id
_entity_poly.type
_entity_poly.pdbx_seq_one_letter_code
_entity_poly.pdbx_strand_id
1 'polypeptide(L)'
;FFEVMSEGDARGRVMTFPIPTINLTPDFDWENPNLAGLWEMTGRYGVPYFSNFINSDMKPEDARSMCCRLRIDNTQLEKRGGGLFGAHPLTGSVGVVTINLPRLGYLARRDVAADLPFSARETAFRERLARLMDVARDSLELKRKLLERLTGAGLYPYTSYYLRNMHQRFGAYWKNHFSTIGLVGMNEACVNLGLPGIASPEGHAFATRTLDFMRERLVRYQKETGNHYNLEATPAEGTSYRLAKKDKEHYPDILAANEEDVPSGAKPFYTNSTHLPVNQTDDLFEALDHQDDLQTRYTGGTVIHLFLGERIADPQAVKNLVRRIASGYRLPYFSLTPTFSVCPEHGYLSGEHFKCPNCGKDSEVYSRVVGYLRPVQQWNEGKQAEYARRRAFRVEPAATAAPAAVPAPEPATTAA
;
A
#
# COMPACT_ATOMS: atom_id res chain seq x y z
N PHE A 1 23.08 -0.26 12.87
CA PHE A 1 21.76 -0.88 12.74
C PHE A 1 21.64 -1.66 11.42
N PHE A 2 21.82 -0.99 10.27
CA PHE A 2 21.68 -1.61 8.94
C PHE A 2 22.73 -2.72 8.70
N GLU A 3 23.94 -2.53 9.17
CA GLU A 3 25.03 -3.53 9.13
C GLU A 3 24.60 -4.83 9.83
N VAL A 4 24.17 -4.72 11.09
CA VAL A 4 23.73 -5.88 11.90
C VAL A 4 22.55 -6.60 11.25
N MET A 5 21.58 -5.86 10.68
CA MET A 5 20.47 -6.48 9.96
C MET A 5 20.92 -7.19 8.68
N SER A 6 21.94 -6.65 8.00
CA SER A 6 22.47 -7.23 6.75
C SER A 6 23.36 -8.46 6.98
N GLU A 7 24.03 -8.55 8.13
CA GLU A 7 24.78 -9.74 8.54
C GLU A 7 23.88 -10.98 8.68
N GLY A 8 22.63 -10.73 9.12
CA GLY A 8 21.63 -11.77 9.25
C GLY A 8 21.75 -12.63 10.51
N ASP A 9 21.04 -13.76 10.50
CA ASP A 9 21.08 -14.74 11.59
C ASP A 9 22.32 -15.66 11.50
N ALA A 10 22.48 -16.56 12.46
CA ALA A 10 23.58 -17.54 12.50
C ALA A 10 23.69 -18.45 11.26
N ARG A 11 22.69 -18.46 10.39
CA ARG A 11 22.67 -19.17 9.10
C ARG A 11 22.85 -18.23 7.91
N GLY A 12 23.22 -16.98 8.13
CA GLY A 12 23.38 -15.96 7.09
C GLY A 12 22.09 -15.51 6.42
N ARG A 13 20.92 -15.78 7.02
CA ARG A 13 19.65 -15.28 6.52
C ARG A 13 19.44 -13.86 6.98
N VAL A 14 19.08 -12.97 6.04
CA VAL A 14 18.81 -11.56 6.34
C VAL A 14 17.71 -11.43 7.41
N MET A 15 17.87 -10.46 8.29
CA MET A 15 16.81 -10.07 9.22
C MET A 15 15.73 -9.30 8.45
N THR A 16 14.58 -9.95 8.25
CA THR A 16 13.44 -9.32 7.57
C THR A 16 12.60 -8.46 8.50
N PHE A 17 12.92 -8.43 9.78
CA PHE A 17 12.24 -7.68 10.82
C PHE A 17 13.23 -7.24 11.93
N PRO A 18 13.09 -6.04 12.53
CA PRO A 18 12.06 -5.02 12.28
C PRO A 18 12.22 -4.36 10.91
N ILE A 19 11.11 -3.84 10.35
CA ILE A 19 11.14 -3.11 9.08
C ILE A 19 11.33 -1.62 9.39
N PRO A 20 12.50 -1.02 9.11
CA PRO A 20 12.71 0.40 9.33
C PRO A 20 11.89 1.22 8.34
N THR A 21 11.33 2.33 8.80
CA THR A 21 10.73 3.34 7.95
C THR A 21 11.62 4.58 7.96
N ILE A 22 12.12 4.96 6.81
CA ILE A 22 12.99 6.11 6.61
C ILE A 22 12.13 7.31 6.24
N ASN A 23 12.15 8.34 7.07
CA ASN A 23 11.43 9.58 6.81
C ASN A 23 12.26 10.47 5.91
N LEU A 24 11.84 10.65 4.67
CA LEU A 24 12.46 11.53 3.69
C LEU A 24 11.85 12.92 3.84
N THR A 25 12.51 13.78 4.60
CA THR A 25 12.09 15.18 4.85
C THR A 25 12.78 16.15 3.89
N PRO A 26 12.28 17.38 3.71
CA PRO A 26 12.92 18.37 2.84
C PRO A 26 14.38 18.66 3.20
N ASP A 27 14.75 18.51 4.47
CA ASP A 27 16.09 18.68 5.04
C ASP A 27 16.88 17.37 5.18
N PHE A 28 16.40 16.26 4.55
CA PHE A 28 17.08 14.97 4.61
C PHE A 28 18.50 15.06 4.04
N ASP A 29 19.48 14.70 4.87
CA ASP A 29 20.90 14.71 4.49
C ASP A 29 21.25 13.49 3.62
N TRP A 30 21.12 13.66 2.30
CA TRP A 30 21.40 12.62 1.31
C TRP A 30 22.86 12.18 1.26
N GLU A 31 23.77 13.03 1.70
CA GLU A 31 25.22 12.79 1.61
C GLU A 31 25.80 12.30 2.95
N ASN A 32 24.95 12.04 3.94
CA ASN A 32 25.38 11.55 5.24
C ASN A 32 26.07 10.18 5.13
N PRO A 33 27.37 10.09 5.49
CA PRO A 33 28.13 8.85 5.34
C PRO A 33 27.59 7.71 6.23
N ASN A 34 26.90 8.03 7.32
CA ASN A 34 26.30 7.02 8.20
C ASN A 34 25.10 6.30 7.57
N LEU A 35 24.59 6.78 6.43
CA LEU A 35 23.51 6.14 5.68
C LEU A 35 24.00 5.18 4.57
N ALA A 36 25.30 4.95 4.43
CA ALA A 36 25.85 4.04 3.43
C ALA A 36 25.20 2.64 3.53
N GLY A 37 25.13 2.07 4.72
CA GLY A 37 24.49 0.78 4.97
C GLY A 37 22.99 0.75 4.68
N LEU A 38 22.29 1.88 4.73
CA LEU A 38 20.89 2.00 4.32
C LEU A 38 20.74 1.73 2.81
N TRP A 39 21.57 2.36 2.00
CA TRP A 39 21.49 2.23 0.55
C TRP A 39 21.91 0.84 0.08
N GLU A 40 22.95 0.27 0.70
CA GLU A 40 23.38 -1.10 0.44
C GLU A 40 22.27 -2.11 0.80
N MET A 41 21.69 -2.03 2.01
CA MET A 41 20.60 -2.89 2.43
C MET A 41 19.37 -2.75 1.55
N THR A 42 19.03 -1.53 1.13
CA THR A 42 17.90 -1.29 0.23
C THR A 42 18.12 -1.95 -1.13
N GLY A 43 19.31 -1.78 -1.73
CA GLY A 43 19.63 -2.36 -3.03
C GLY A 43 19.72 -3.88 -3.00
N ARG A 44 20.20 -4.46 -1.90
CA ARG A 44 20.45 -5.92 -1.76
C ARG A 44 19.22 -6.70 -1.31
N TYR A 45 18.49 -6.19 -0.31
CA TYR A 45 17.40 -6.91 0.37
C TYR A 45 16.05 -6.20 0.31
N GLY A 46 16.04 -4.89 0.10
CA GLY A 46 14.80 -4.12 0.05
C GLY A 46 14.03 -4.07 1.37
N VAL A 47 14.67 -4.23 2.52
CA VAL A 47 13.99 -4.23 3.83
C VAL A 47 13.35 -2.88 4.18
N PRO A 48 14.02 -1.71 3.99
CA PRO A 48 13.48 -0.42 4.39
C PRO A 48 12.25 0.00 3.58
N TYR A 49 11.40 0.79 4.24
CA TYR A 49 10.35 1.59 3.62
C TYR A 49 10.75 3.05 3.65
N PHE A 50 10.24 3.80 2.69
CA PHE A 50 10.43 5.24 2.60
C PHE A 50 9.09 5.94 2.79
N SER A 51 8.99 6.83 3.77
CA SER A 51 7.88 7.77 3.92
C SER A 51 8.28 9.11 3.33
N ASN A 52 7.46 9.61 2.42
CA ASN A 52 7.77 10.78 1.62
C ASN A 52 7.13 12.03 2.23
N PHE A 53 7.95 12.91 2.79
CA PHE A 53 7.56 14.22 3.27
C PHE A 53 8.09 15.36 2.37
N ILE A 54 8.77 15.03 1.26
CA ILE A 54 9.34 16.01 0.35
C ILE A 54 8.27 16.58 -0.59
N ASN A 55 7.54 15.70 -1.27
CA ASN A 55 6.56 16.08 -2.30
C ASN A 55 5.14 15.57 -2.02
N SER A 56 4.91 14.87 -0.91
CA SER A 56 3.56 14.46 -0.53
C SER A 56 2.84 15.55 0.26
N ASP A 57 1.55 15.35 0.49
CA ASP A 57 0.74 16.22 1.34
C ASP A 57 0.91 15.93 2.84
N MET A 58 1.82 15.00 3.20
CA MET A 58 2.16 14.69 4.60
C MET A 58 3.14 15.70 5.18
N LYS A 59 2.94 16.05 6.44
CA LYS A 59 3.90 16.81 7.22
C LYS A 59 4.54 15.91 8.26
N PRO A 60 5.85 16.03 8.52
CA PRO A 60 6.55 15.17 9.48
C PRO A 60 5.94 15.21 10.89
N GLU A 61 5.41 16.36 11.29
CA GLU A 61 4.80 16.58 12.61
C GLU A 61 3.46 15.86 12.76
N ASP A 62 2.70 15.72 11.68
CA ASP A 62 1.30 15.28 11.69
C ASP A 62 1.15 13.79 11.42
N ALA A 63 2.17 13.15 10.86
CA ALA A 63 2.09 11.77 10.41
C ALA A 63 2.59 10.78 11.46
N ARG A 64 1.81 9.74 11.71
CA ARG A 64 2.20 8.53 12.45
C ARG A 64 1.97 7.33 11.56
N SER A 65 2.91 6.40 11.59
CA SER A 65 2.79 5.16 10.85
C SER A 65 2.39 4.03 11.80
N MET A 66 1.43 3.22 11.37
CA MET A 66 1.10 1.95 12.00
C MET A 66 1.64 0.76 11.19
N CYS A 67 1.55 -0.47 11.71
CA CYS A 67 2.16 -1.66 11.15
C CYS A 67 1.87 -1.91 9.65
N CYS A 68 0.71 -1.51 9.14
CA CYS A 68 0.33 -1.63 7.73
C CYS A 68 0.52 -0.33 6.95
N ARG A 69 1.39 0.58 7.41
CA ARG A 69 1.59 1.92 6.84
C ARG A 69 0.31 2.76 6.83
N LEU A 70 -0.52 2.54 7.83
CA LEU A 70 -1.70 3.34 8.07
C LEU A 70 -1.26 4.77 8.35
N ARG A 71 -1.54 5.65 7.42
CA ARG A 71 -1.36 7.08 7.61
C ARG A 71 -2.39 7.56 8.63
N ILE A 72 -1.94 8.28 9.63
CA ILE A 72 -2.81 8.92 10.59
C ILE A 72 -2.65 10.43 10.38
N ASP A 73 -3.63 11.02 9.71
CA ASP A 73 -3.72 12.45 9.54
C ASP A 73 -4.20 13.08 10.86
N ASN A 74 -3.29 13.74 11.54
CA ASN A 74 -3.54 14.38 12.83
C ASN A 74 -4.15 15.79 12.72
N THR A 75 -4.28 16.38 11.54
CA THR A 75 -4.79 17.75 11.35
C THR A 75 -6.19 17.95 11.95
N GLN A 76 -7.02 16.90 11.96
CA GLN A 76 -8.33 16.95 12.62
C GLN A 76 -8.25 16.76 14.14
N LEU A 77 -7.20 16.11 14.65
CA LEU A 77 -6.96 15.98 16.09
C LEU A 77 -6.55 17.32 16.71
N GLU A 78 -5.78 18.13 15.99
CA GLU A 78 -5.40 19.48 16.43
C GLU A 78 -6.62 20.40 16.60
N LYS A 79 -7.57 20.36 15.64
CA LYS A 79 -8.82 21.15 15.71
C LYS A 79 -9.69 20.81 16.92
N ARG A 80 -9.49 19.65 17.57
CA ARG A 80 -10.19 19.28 18.81
C ARG A 80 -9.47 19.74 20.08
N GLY A 81 -8.48 20.63 19.97
CA GLY A 81 -7.75 21.18 21.12
C GLY A 81 -6.81 20.18 21.79
N GLY A 82 -6.37 19.14 21.04
CA GLY A 82 -5.34 18.18 21.46
C GLY A 82 -3.92 18.61 21.16
N GLY A 83 -3.74 19.84 20.68
CA GLY A 83 -2.43 20.39 20.34
C GLY A 83 -1.52 20.51 21.56
N LEU A 84 -0.30 20.26 21.37
CA LEU A 84 0.99 20.56 21.94
C LEU A 84 1.66 19.48 22.78
N PHE A 85 1.01 18.70 23.65
CA PHE A 85 1.75 17.74 24.48
C PHE A 85 0.98 16.44 24.72
N GLY A 86 0.95 15.51 23.74
CA GLY A 86 0.61 14.12 24.01
C GLY A 86 -0.62 13.49 23.36
N ALA A 87 -1.41 14.20 22.55
CA ALA A 87 -2.57 13.60 21.86
C ALA A 87 -2.17 12.70 20.67
N HIS A 88 -1.07 13.02 20.00
CA HIS A 88 -0.57 12.30 18.83
C HIS A 88 -0.14 10.85 19.09
N PRO A 89 0.55 10.52 20.19
CA PRO A 89 0.91 9.13 20.49
C PRO A 89 -0.27 8.27 20.96
N LEU A 90 -1.43 8.86 21.27
CA LEU A 90 -2.61 8.19 21.82
C LEU A 90 -3.68 7.89 20.76
N THR A 91 -3.24 7.57 19.55
CA THR A 91 -4.12 7.22 18.42
C THR A 91 -3.76 5.86 17.83
N GLY A 92 -4.63 5.32 17.00
CA GLY A 92 -4.46 4.03 16.34
C GLY A 92 -5.72 3.68 15.54
N SER A 93 -5.98 2.40 15.33
CA SER A 93 -7.20 1.93 14.66
C SER A 93 -8.01 1.02 15.58
N VAL A 94 -9.33 1.20 15.63
CA VAL A 94 -10.24 0.26 16.30
C VAL A 94 -10.48 -0.99 15.46
N GLY A 95 -10.28 -0.90 14.16
CA GLY A 95 -10.40 -2.01 13.23
C GLY A 95 -10.51 -1.56 11.78
N VAL A 96 -10.36 -2.54 10.89
CA VAL A 96 -10.43 -2.37 9.43
C VAL A 96 -11.54 -3.25 8.87
N VAL A 97 -12.35 -2.70 7.97
CA VAL A 97 -13.29 -3.45 7.13
C VAL A 97 -12.91 -3.24 5.67
N THR A 98 -12.64 -4.33 4.95
CA THR A 98 -12.24 -4.27 3.54
C THR A 98 -13.43 -4.60 2.64
N ILE A 99 -13.74 -3.70 1.70
CA ILE A 99 -14.81 -3.85 0.71
C ILE A 99 -14.32 -4.67 -0.48
N ASN A 100 -15.08 -5.70 -0.84
CA ASN A 100 -14.88 -6.52 -2.03
C ASN A 100 -15.47 -5.83 -3.27
N LEU A 101 -14.68 -5.04 -3.98
CA LEU A 101 -15.13 -4.28 -5.15
C LEU A 101 -15.45 -5.15 -6.39
N PRO A 102 -14.67 -6.23 -6.70
CA PRO A 102 -14.98 -7.13 -7.83
C PRO A 102 -16.41 -7.65 -7.82
N ARG A 103 -16.87 -8.13 -6.66
CA ARG A 103 -18.26 -8.61 -6.51
C ARG A 103 -19.28 -7.50 -6.78
N LEU A 104 -19.00 -6.27 -6.36
CA LEU A 104 -19.90 -5.14 -6.63
C LEU A 104 -19.98 -4.83 -8.11
N GLY A 105 -18.83 -4.85 -8.82
CA GLY A 105 -18.78 -4.66 -10.26
C GLY A 105 -19.59 -5.73 -10.99
N TYR A 106 -19.36 -6.99 -10.64
CA TYR A 106 -20.07 -8.13 -11.20
C TYR A 106 -21.60 -8.02 -11.01
N LEU A 107 -22.05 -7.78 -9.77
CA LEU A 107 -23.48 -7.67 -9.48
C LEU A 107 -24.11 -6.44 -10.13
N ALA A 108 -23.42 -5.34 -10.22
CA ALA A 108 -23.92 -4.15 -10.89
C ALA A 108 -24.10 -4.38 -12.39
N ARG A 109 -23.16 -5.09 -13.05
CA ARG A 109 -23.28 -5.46 -14.45
C ARG A 109 -24.41 -6.45 -14.70
N ARG A 110 -24.57 -7.45 -13.84
CA ARG A 110 -25.61 -8.48 -13.96
C ARG A 110 -27.02 -7.93 -13.80
N ASP A 111 -27.20 -7.00 -12.85
CA ASP A 111 -28.53 -6.52 -12.45
C ASP A 111 -29.00 -5.31 -13.27
N VAL A 112 -28.16 -4.76 -14.13
CA VAL A 112 -28.49 -3.66 -15.06
C VAL A 112 -28.59 -4.20 -16.46
N ALA A 113 -29.69 -3.87 -17.17
CA ALA A 113 -29.93 -4.33 -18.54
C ALA A 113 -28.78 -3.92 -19.48
N ALA A 114 -28.43 -4.81 -20.42
CA ALA A 114 -27.23 -4.67 -21.25
C ALA A 114 -27.30 -3.49 -22.24
N ASP A 115 -28.49 -3.07 -22.61
CA ASP A 115 -28.78 -1.94 -23.50
C ASP A 115 -28.70 -0.56 -22.83
N LEU A 116 -28.63 -0.54 -21.47
CA LEU A 116 -28.49 0.71 -20.75
C LEU A 116 -27.03 1.22 -20.79
N PRO A 117 -26.84 2.55 -20.73
CA PRO A 117 -25.52 3.16 -20.77
C PRO A 117 -24.68 2.76 -19.55
N PHE A 118 -23.37 2.83 -19.69
CA PHE A 118 -22.42 2.51 -18.60
C PHE A 118 -22.73 3.27 -17.30
N SER A 119 -23.22 4.51 -17.38
CA SER A 119 -23.61 5.31 -16.22
C SER A 119 -24.65 4.63 -15.33
N ALA A 120 -25.55 3.82 -15.89
CA ALA A 120 -26.52 3.05 -15.12
C ALA A 120 -25.83 1.96 -14.27
N ARG A 121 -24.83 1.27 -14.84
CA ARG A 121 -24.02 0.28 -14.11
C ARG A 121 -23.18 0.94 -13.03
N GLU A 122 -22.56 2.08 -13.33
CA GLU A 122 -21.80 2.86 -12.34
C GLU A 122 -22.70 3.33 -11.17
N THR A 123 -23.92 3.76 -11.46
CA THR A 123 -24.90 4.12 -10.43
C THR A 123 -25.25 2.92 -9.54
N ALA A 124 -25.58 1.78 -10.14
CA ALA A 124 -25.88 0.56 -9.40
C ALA A 124 -24.69 0.07 -8.55
N PHE A 125 -23.46 0.22 -9.07
CA PHE A 125 -22.24 -0.06 -8.32
C PHE A 125 -22.11 0.86 -7.09
N ARG A 126 -22.27 2.19 -7.27
CA ARG A 126 -22.17 3.16 -6.17
C ARG A 126 -23.23 2.95 -5.11
N GLU A 127 -24.46 2.61 -5.48
CA GLU A 127 -25.51 2.30 -4.51
C GLU A 127 -25.18 1.08 -3.65
N ARG A 128 -24.63 0.01 -4.27
CA ARG A 128 -24.16 -1.18 -3.53
C ARG A 128 -22.99 -0.86 -2.63
N LEU A 129 -22.02 -0.10 -3.14
CA LEU A 129 -20.87 0.35 -2.37
C LEU A 129 -21.33 1.17 -1.17
N ALA A 130 -22.28 2.09 -1.37
CA ALA A 130 -22.85 2.90 -0.31
C ALA A 130 -23.44 2.05 0.83
N ARG A 131 -24.27 1.06 0.47
CA ARG A 131 -24.87 0.13 1.45
C ARG A 131 -23.83 -0.66 2.24
N LEU A 132 -22.79 -1.19 1.55
CA LEU A 132 -21.73 -1.94 2.25
C LEU A 132 -20.88 -1.02 3.14
N MET A 133 -20.64 0.22 2.74
CA MET A 133 -19.94 1.19 3.59
C MET A 133 -20.77 1.54 4.83
N ASP A 134 -22.10 1.63 4.73
CA ASP A 134 -22.96 1.85 5.90
C ASP A 134 -22.89 0.66 6.87
N VAL A 135 -22.92 -0.58 6.37
CA VAL A 135 -22.72 -1.78 7.18
C VAL A 135 -21.32 -1.80 7.83
N ALA A 136 -20.29 -1.40 7.10
CA ALA A 136 -18.93 -1.31 7.63
C ALA A 136 -18.83 -0.27 8.75
N ARG A 137 -19.45 0.91 8.58
CA ARG A 137 -19.57 1.93 9.63
C ARG A 137 -20.23 1.35 10.87
N ASP A 138 -21.38 0.72 10.75
CA ASP A 138 -22.15 0.18 11.87
C ASP A 138 -21.37 -0.90 12.63
N SER A 139 -20.69 -1.78 11.89
CA SER A 139 -19.79 -2.80 12.44
C SER A 139 -18.64 -2.18 13.24
N LEU A 140 -17.99 -1.13 12.70
CA LEU A 140 -16.89 -0.45 13.37
C LEU A 140 -17.34 0.34 14.60
N GLU A 141 -18.52 0.97 14.55
CA GLU A 141 -19.10 1.64 15.71
C GLU A 141 -19.50 0.66 16.81
N LEU A 142 -20.05 -0.51 16.45
CA LEU A 142 -20.32 -1.58 17.40
C LEU A 142 -19.02 -2.09 18.05
N LYS A 143 -17.97 -2.30 17.26
CA LYS A 143 -16.66 -2.71 17.75
C LYS A 143 -16.06 -1.65 18.70
N ARG A 144 -16.17 -0.37 18.38
CA ARG A 144 -15.73 0.74 19.24
C ARG A 144 -16.43 0.70 20.60
N LYS A 145 -17.76 0.57 20.61
CA LYS A 145 -18.55 0.43 21.85
C LYS A 145 -18.13 -0.78 22.68
N LEU A 146 -17.84 -1.90 22.01
CA LEU A 146 -17.35 -3.10 22.69
C LEU A 146 -15.98 -2.87 23.33
N LEU A 147 -15.04 -2.27 22.59
CA LEU A 147 -13.69 -1.95 23.07
C LEU A 147 -13.75 -1.01 24.28
N GLU A 148 -14.57 0.05 24.24
CA GLU A 148 -14.78 0.95 25.38
C GLU A 148 -15.25 0.19 26.63
N ARG A 149 -16.27 -0.66 26.47
CA ARG A 149 -16.81 -1.47 27.57
C ARG A 149 -15.79 -2.43 28.16
N LEU A 150 -15.04 -3.15 27.30
CA LEU A 150 -14.03 -4.12 27.74
C LEU A 150 -12.84 -3.43 28.41
N THR A 151 -12.43 -2.27 27.90
CA THR A 151 -11.34 -1.47 28.51
C THR A 151 -11.76 -0.94 29.88
N GLY A 152 -12.98 -0.39 29.99
CA GLY A 152 -13.55 0.06 31.27
C GLY A 152 -13.78 -1.06 32.28
N ALA A 153 -14.03 -2.28 31.84
CA ALA A 153 -14.13 -3.47 32.68
C ALA A 153 -12.77 -4.07 33.09
N GLY A 154 -11.64 -3.44 32.70
CA GLY A 154 -10.29 -3.87 33.08
C GLY A 154 -9.70 -5.01 32.25
N LEU A 155 -10.38 -5.45 31.18
CA LEU A 155 -9.88 -6.54 30.31
C LEU A 155 -8.70 -6.13 29.43
N TYR A 156 -8.44 -4.83 29.31
CA TYR A 156 -7.27 -4.28 28.60
C TYR A 156 -6.46 -3.37 29.54
N PRO A 157 -5.75 -3.92 30.55
CA PRO A 157 -5.11 -3.12 31.60
C PRO A 157 -4.02 -2.18 31.05
N TYR A 158 -3.22 -2.62 30.10
CA TYR A 158 -2.20 -1.77 29.48
C TYR A 158 -2.84 -0.65 28.65
N THR A 159 -3.85 -0.95 27.86
CA THR A 159 -4.56 0.04 27.05
C THR A 159 -5.27 1.08 27.92
N SER A 160 -5.93 0.66 29.01
CA SER A 160 -6.56 1.59 29.96
C SER A 160 -5.54 2.51 30.62
N TYR A 161 -4.35 2.00 30.94
CA TYR A 161 -3.27 2.81 31.48
C TYR A 161 -2.75 3.82 30.44
N TYR A 162 -2.45 3.39 29.22
CA TYR A 162 -1.96 4.28 28.16
C TYR A 162 -2.99 5.33 27.73
N LEU A 163 -4.25 4.97 27.65
CA LEU A 163 -5.33 5.84 27.19
C LEU A 163 -6.05 6.57 28.34
N ARG A 164 -5.55 6.50 29.59
CA ARG A 164 -6.20 7.14 30.76
C ARG A 164 -6.43 8.64 30.58
N ASN A 165 -5.49 9.36 29.95
CA ASN A 165 -5.60 10.78 29.69
C ASN A 165 -6.73 11.08 28.68
N MET A 166 -6.93 10.20 27.69
CA MET A 166 -8.04 10.29 26.76
C MET A 166 -9.37 10.11 27.48
N HIS A 167 -9.45 9.08 28.33
CA HIS A 167 -10.66 8.85 29.13
C HIS A 167 -10.97 10.01 30.08
N GLN A 168 -9.98 10.53 30.78
CA GLN A 168 -10.14 11.69 31.66
C GLN A 168 -10.66 12.93 30.92
N ARG A 169 -10.15 13.16 29.70
CA ARG A 169 -10.50 14.36 28.91
C ARG A 169 -11.83 14.25 28.16
N PHE A 170 -12.12 13.08 27.61
CA PHE A 170 -13.24 12.88 26.68
C PHE A 170 -14.29 11.89 27.17
N GLY A 171 -14.11 11.28 28.32
CA GLY A 171 -14.99 10.23 28.83
C GLY A 171 -14.93 8.92 28.05
N ALA A 172 -13.95 8.75 27.16
CA ALA A 172 -13.79 7.59 26.31
C ALA A 172 -12.30 7.29 26.04
N TYR A 173 -11.91 6.01 26.10
CA TYR A 173 -10.52 5.59 25.86
C TYR A 173 -10.13 5.70 24.38
N TRP A 174 -11.02 5.24 23.48
CA TRP A 174 -10.74 5.07 22.06
C TRP A 174 -11.14 6.26 21.19
N LYS A 175 -11.36 7.43 21.80
CA LYS A 175 -11.88 8.63 21.10
C LYS A 175 -11.04 9.10 19.92
N ASN A 176 -9.72 9.00 20.02
CA ASN A 176 -8.78 9.42 18.97
C ASN A 176 -8.41 8.28 17.99
N HIS A 177 -8.98 7.09 18.16
CA HIS A 177 -8.70 5.98 17.25
C HIS A 177 -9.58 6.02 16.01
N PHE A 178 -9.01 5.62 14.89
CA PHE A 178 -9.70 5.60 13.59
C PHE A 178 -10.51 4.32 13.40
N SER A 179 -11.65 4.47 12.76
CA SER A 179 -12.41 3.40 12.11
C SER A 179 -11.98 3.37 10.65
N THR A 180 -11.38 2.26 10.20
CA THR A 180 -10.77 2.18 8.87
C THR A 180 -11.67 1.40 7.93
N ILE A 181 -11.96 1.96 6.75
CA ILE A 181 -12.60 1.25 5.64
C ILE A 181 -11.58 1.16 4.51
N GLY A 182 -11.33 -0.06 4.07
CA GLY A 182 -10.41 -0.34 2.97
C GLY A 182 -11.12 -0.99 1.78
N LEU A 183 -10.37 -1.26 0.73
CA LEU A 183 -10.87 -1.88 -0.48
C LEU A 183 -9.86 -2.84 -1.10
N VAL A 184 -10.35 -3.76 -1.94
CA VAL A 184 -9.55 -4.71 -2.71
C VAL A 184 -10.17 -4.90 -4.09
N GLY A 185 -9.32 -5.12 -5.12
CA GLY A 185 -9.74 -5.55 -6.43
C GLY A 185 -10.37 -4.47 -7.30
N MET A 186 -9.85 -3.24 -7.28
CA MET A 186 -10.38 -2.18 -8.16
C MET A 186 -10.23 -2.55 -9.63
N ASN A 187 -9.10 -3.17 -10.02
CA ASN A 187 -8.91 -3.64 -11.38
C ASN A 187 -10.01 -4.62 -11.80
N GLU A 188 -10.28 -5.63 -10.97
CA GLU A 188 -11.31 -6.64 -11.25
C GLU A 188 -12.72 -6.05 -11.13
N ALA A 189 -12.92 -5.00 -10.33
CA ALA A 189 -14.18 -4.25 -10.34
C ALA A 189 -14.41 -3.57 -11.69
N CYS A 190 -13.39 -2.96 -12.28
CA CYS A 190 -13.46 -2.38 -13.63
C CYS A 190 -13.87 -3.43 -14.67
N VAL A 191 -13.14 -4.54 -14.74
CA VAL A 191 -13.40 -5.55 -15.78
C VAL A 191 -14.76 -6.26 -15.59
N ASN A 192 -15.14 -6.56 -14.36
CA ASN A 192 -16.44 -7.13 -14.05
C ASN A 192 -17.60 -6.16 -14.32
N LEU A 193 -17.36 -4.86 -14.24
CA LEU A 193 -18.36 -3.83 -14.60
C LEU A 193 -18.47 -3.61 -16.12
N GLY A 194 -17.46 -4.08 -16.87
CA GLY A 194 -17.40 -3.99 -18.34
C GLY A 194 -16.46 -2.91 -18.86
N LEU A 195 -15.51 -2.46 -18.05
CA LEU A 195 -14.39 -1.59 -18.46
C LEU A 195 -13.15 -2.44 -18.82
N PRO A 196 -12.17 -1.89 -19.56
CA PRO A 196 -10.97 -2.62 -19.93
C PRO A 196 -10.04 -2.99 -18.74
N GLY A 197 -10.15 -2.33 -17.61
CA GLY A 197 -9.30 -2.49 -16.43
C GLY A 197 -8.78 -1.15 -15.93
N ILE A 198 -8.12 -1.17 -14.76
CA ILE A 198 -7.66 0.07 -14.09
C ILE A 198 -6.55 0.80 -14.86
N ALA A 199 -5.77 0.07 -15.67
CA ALA A 199 -4.71 0.64 -16.51
C ALA A 199 -5.23 1.52 -17.64
N SER A 200 -6.50 1.34 -18.05
CA SER A 200 -7.12 2.17 -19.08
C SER A 200 -7.52 3.55 -18.55
N PRO A 201 -7.57 4.59 -19.40
CA PRO A 201 -8.05 5.90 -18.97
C PRO A 201 -9.45 5.86 -18.33
N GLU A 202 -10.36 5.05 -18.86
CA GLU A 202 -11.72 4.88 -18.35
C GLU A 202 -11.72 4.19 -16.98
N GLY A 203 -10.91 3.14 -16.83
CA GLY A 203 -10.74 2.42 -15.56
C GLY A 203 -10.10 3.29 -14.50
N HIS A 204 -9.05 4.04 -14.84
CA HIS A 204 -8.41 5.00 -13.94
C HIS A 204 -9.40 6.08 -13.47
N ALA A 205 -10.16 6.67 -14.43
CA ALA A 205 -11.16 7.67 -14.09
C ALA A 205 -12.29 7.10 -13.21
N PHE A 206 -12.73 5.86 -13.44
CA PHE A 206 -13.69 5.17 -12.58
C PHE A 206 -13.11 4.92 -11.17
N ALA A 207 -11.86 4.48 -11.05
CA ALA A 207 -11.19 4.28 -9.78
C ALA A 207 -11.10 5.59 -8.98
N THR A 208 -10.70 6.67 -9.64
CA THR A 208 -10.63 8.02 -9.07
C THR A 208 -12.00 8.46 -8.50
N ARG A 209 -13.06 8.40 -9.30
CA ARG A 209 -14.42 8.76 -8.85
C ARG A 209 -14.91 7.86 -7.71
N THR A 210 -14.52 6.60 -7.70
CA THR A 210 -14.88 5.65 -6.62
C THR A 210 -14.19 6.02 -5.31
N LEU A 211 -12.90 6.32 -5.34
CA LEU A 211 -12.15 6.75 -4.16
C LEU A 211 -12.70 8.08 -3.60
N ASP A 212 -12.98 9.05 -4.46
CA ASP A 212 -13.57 10.33 -4.05
C ASP A 212 -14.95 10.13 -3.41
N PHE A 213 -15.81 9.30 -4.00
CA PHE A 213 -17.11 8.93 -3.41
C PHE A 213 -16.95 8.26 -2.03
N MET A 214 -15.99 7.34 -1.87
CA MET A 214 -15.72 6.70 -0.57
C MET A 214 -15.27 7.74 0.46
N ARG A 215 -14.37 8.66 0.10
CA ARG A 215 -13.90 9.75 0.99
C ARG A 215 -15.04 10.65 1.45
N GLU A 216 -15.91 11.09 0.53
CA GLU A 216 -17.08 11.89 0.87
C GLU A 216 -17.99 11.21 1.89
N ARG A 217 -18.21 9.90 1.73
CA ARG A 217 -18.98 9.11 2.71
C ARG A 217 -18.30 9.03 4.07
N LEU A 218 -16.97 8.86 4.11
CA LEU A 218 -16.24 8.84 5.38
C LEU A 218 -16.32 10.20 6.10
N VAL A 219 -16.25 11.31 5.37
CA VAL A 219 -16.48 12.66 5.94
C VAL A 219 -17.88 12.77 6.53
N ARG A 220 -18.91 12.22 5.87
CA ARG A 220 -20.27 12.16 6.41
C ARG A 220 -20.32 11.34 7.69
N TYR A 221 -19.72 10.15 7.73
CA TYR A 221 -19.69 9.31 8.94
C TYR A 221 -18.99 9.99 10.10
N GLN A 222 -17.91 10.76 9.85
CA GLN A 222 -17.26 11.55 10.89
C GLN A 222 -18.19 12.61 11.49
N LYS A 223 -19.02 13.26 10.67
CA LYS A 223 -20.02 14.23 11.13
C LYS A 223 -21.15 13.57 11.92
N GLU A 224 -21.65 12.43 11.45
CA GLU A 224 -22.76 11.69 12.07
C GLU A 224 -22.37 11.07 13.42
N THR A 225 -21.18 10.46 13.51
CA THR A 225 -20.77 9.70 14.69
C THR A 225 -19.88 10.48 15.65
N GLY A 226 -19.26 11.56 15.18
CA GLY A 226 -18.23 12.29 15.91
C GLY A 226 -16.94 11.50 16.11
N ASN A 227 -16.73 10.38 15.41
CA ASN A 227 -15.53 9.54 15.44
C ASN A 227 -14.68 9.73 14.19
N HIS A 228 -13.40 9.31 14.24
CA HIS A 228 -12.49 9.40 13.11
C HIS A 228 -12.66 8.21 12.17
N TYR A 229 -12.65 8.50 10.87
CA TYR A 229 -12.66 7.51 9.79
C TYR A 229 -11.56 7.80 8.80
N ASN A 230 -10.96 6.75 8.22
CA ASN A 230 -10.02 6.88 7.12
C ASN A 230 -10.21 5.79 6.07
N LEU A 231 -9.68 6.05 4.86
CA LEU A 231 -9.71 5.16 3.70
C LEU A 231 -8.34 4.50 3.54
N GLU A 232 -8.31 3.18 3.46
CA GLU A 232 -7.07 2.40 3.35
C GLU A 232 -6.96 1.66 2.02
N ALA A 233 -5.76 1.67 1.44
CA ALA A 233 -5.36 0.70 0.43
C ALA A 233 -5.06 -0.62 1.13
N THR A 234 -6.07 -1.46 1.36
CA THR A 234 -5.91 -2.67 2.16
C THR A 234 -4.80 -3.57 1.60
N PRO A 235 -3.82 -3.98 2.41
CA PRO A 235 -2.72 -4.85 1.98
C PRO A 235 -3.14 -6.26 1.56
N ALA A 236 -4.33 -6.70 1.83
CA ALA A 236 -5.08 -7.86 1.31
C ALA A 236 -4.27 -9.16 1.07
N GLU A 237 -3.33 -9.55 1.94
CA GLU A 237 -2.51 -10.76 1.75
C GLU A 237 -3.36 -12.03 1.62
N GLY A 238 -4.12 -12.40 2.66
CA GLY A 238 -5.03 -13.54 2.62
C GLY A 238 -6.40 -13.19 2.04
N THR A 239 -6.80 -11.93 2.14
CA THR A 239 -8.14 -11.46 1.75
C THR A 239 -8.33 -11.49 0.23
N SER A 240 -7.31 -11.12 -0.55
CA SER A 240 -7.37 -11.15 -2.02
C SER A 240 -7.64 -12.56 -2.56
N TYR A 241 -6.96 -13.57 -2.04
CA TYR A 241 -7.18 -14.97 -2.40
C TYR A 241 -8.53 -15.48 -1.90
N ARG A 242 -8.82 -15.27 -0.60
CA ARG A 242 -10.04 -15.79 0.03
C ARG A 242 -11.31 -15.25 -0.63
N LEU A 243 -11.35 -13.96 -0.95
CA LEU A 243 -12.52 -13.35 -1.58
C LEU A 243 -12.68 -13.84 -3.02
N ALA A 244 -11.60 -13.88 -3.81
CA ALA A 244 -11.66 -14.40 -5.17
C ALA A 244 -12.13 -15.85 -5.22
N LYS A 245 -11.59 -16.72 -4.32
CA LYS A 245 -12.02 -18.11 -4.21
C LYS A 245 -13.51 -18.22 -3.89
N LYS A 246 -13.99 -17.51 -2.87
CA LYS A 246 -15.42 -17.52 -2.49
C LYS A 246 -16.31 -16.97 -3.57
N ASP A 247 -15.86 -15.95 -4.29
CA ASP A 247 -16.62 -15.37 -5.37
C ASP A 247 -16.73 -16.35 -6.56
N LYS A 248 -15.68 -17.05 -6.91
CA LYS A 248 -15.70 -18.12 -7.92
C LYS A 248 -16.62 -19.29 -7.55
N GLU A 249 -16.71 -19.65 -6.27
CA GLU A 249 -17.62 -20.67 -5.77
C GLU A 249 -19.10 -20.29 -5.95
N HIS A 250 -19.45 -18.98 -5.81
CA HIS A 250 -20.83 -18.48 -5.90
C HIS A 250 -21.18 -17.93 -7.28
N TYR A 251 -20.21 -17.44 -7.99
CA TYR A 251 -20.33 -16.80 -9.32
C TYR A 251 -19.19 -17.30 -10.22
N PRO A 252 -19.35 -18.46 -10.86
CA PRO A 252 -18.26 -19.08 -11.63
C PRO A 252 -17.69 -18.21 -12.76
N ASP A 253 -18.51 -17.31 -13.29
CA ASP A 253 -18.19 -16.37 -14.39
C ASP A 253 -17.62 -15.01 -13.91
N ILE A 254 -17.48 -14.79 -12.60
CA ILE A 254 -16.79 -13.58 -12.09
C ILE A 254 -15.32 -13.61 -12.50
N LEU A 255 -14.79 -12.49 -12.96
CA LEU A 255 -13.40 -12.42 -13.44
C LEU A 255 -12.45 -12.14 -12.26
N ALA A 256 -11.40 -12.97 -12.16
CA ALA A 256 -10.28 -12.80 -11.25
C ALA A 256 -9.07 -12.15 -11.96
N ALA A 257 -8.04 -11.74 -11.24
CA ALA A 257 -6.83 -11.12 -11.79
C ALA A 257 -6.06 -12.06 -12.74
N ASN A 258 -6.13 -13.36 -12.48
CA ASN A 258 -5.49 -14.41 -13.26
C ASN A 258 -6.51 -15.34 -13.94
N GLU A 259 -7.59 -14.78 -14.46
CA GLU A 259 -8.70 -15.55 -15.05
C GLU A 259 -8.24 -16.58 -16.08
N GLU A 260 -7.23 -16.24 -16.87
CA GLU A 260 -6.67 -17.10 -17.92
C GLU A 260 -6.05 -18.40 -17.38
N ASP A 261 -5.51 -18.34 -16.14
CA ASP A 261 -4.78 -19.47 -15.53
C ASP A 261 -5.70 -20.34 -14.66
N VAL A 262 -6.87 -19.81 -14.25
CA VAL A 262 -7.81 -20.54 -13.37
C VAL A 262 -8.27 -21.87 -13.98
N PRO A 263 -8.60 -21.96 -15.29
CA PRO A 263 -8.96 -23.23 -15.91
C PRO A 263 -7.82 -24.27 -15.88
N SER A 264 -6.56 -23.84 -15.84
CA SER A 264 -5.37 -24.70 -15.72
C SER A 264 -5.04 -25.07 -14.28
N GLY A 265 -5.89 -24.72 -13.30
CA GLY A 265 -5.76 -25.07 -11.89
C GLY A 265 -5.08 -24.03 -11.01
N ALA A 266 -4.67 -22.87 -11.54
CA ALA A 266 -4.16 -21.78 -10.74
C ALA A 266 -5.22 -21.24 -9.78
N LYS A 267 -4.81 -20.83 -8.60
CA LYS A 267 -5.72 -20.30 -7.59
C LYS A 267 -6.09 -18.85 -7.93
N PRO A 268 -7.38 -18.49 -7.90
CA PRO A 268 -7.83 -17.12 -8.21
C PRO A 268 -7.39 -16.14 -7.14
N PHE A 269 -7.06 -14.93 -7.54
CA PHE A 269 -6.81 -13.81 -6.63
C PHE A 269 -7.34 -12.50 -7.21
N TYR A 270 -7.48 -11.48 -6.34
CA TYR A 270 -7.79 -10.11 -6.72
C TYR A 270 -6.56 -9.23 -6.52
N THR A 271 -6.42 -8.24 -7.39
CA THR A 271 -5.37 -7.23 -7.27
C THR A 271 -5.53 -6.42 -5.96
N ASN A 272 -4.43 -6.06 -5.33
CA ASN A 272 -4.48 -5.27 -4.11
C ASN A 272 -5.04 -3.87 -4.40
N SER A 273 -5.98 -3.43 -3.60
CA SER A 273 -6.60 -2.09 -3.60
C SER A 273 -6.80 -1.51 -5.02
N THR A 274 -6.14 -0.38 -5.34
CA THR A 274 -6.14 0.28 -6.66
C THR A 274 -4.81 0.12 -7.39
N HIS A 275 -3.98 -0.84 -7.00
CA HIS A 275 -2.72 -1.09 -7.71
C HIS A 275 -2.97 -1.59 -9.14
N LEU A 276 -1.98 -1.37 -10.00
CA LEU A 276 -1.93 -2.03 -11.29
C LEU A 276 -1.80 -3.54 -11.11
N PRO A 277 -2.35 -4.36 -12.03
CA PRO A 277 -2.04 -5.77 -12.10
C PRO A 277 -0.51 -5.98 -12.15
N VAL A 278 -0.02 -6.98 -11.44
CA VAL A 278 1.43 -7.22 -11.24
C VAL A 278 2.19 -7.57 -12.53
N ASN A 279 1.47 -7.83 -13.62
CA ASN A 279 2.00 -8.11 -14.95
C ASN A 279 1.72 -7.01 -15.98
N GLN A 280 1.21 -5.85 -15.55
CA GLN A 280 0.76 -4.80 -16.47
C GLN A 280 1.91 -4.14 -17.22
N THR A 281 2.98 -3.78 -16.52
CA THR A 281 4.13 -3.10 -17.09
C THR A 281 5.42 -3.51 -16.40
N ASP A 282 6.55 -3.40 -17.10
CA ASP A 282 7.91 -3.50 -16.53
C ASP A 282 8.63 -2.15 -16.49
N ASP A 283 7.95 -1.07 -16.92
CA ASP A 283 8.44 0.29 -16.74
C ASP A 283 8.00 0.83 -15.37
N LEU A 284 9.01 1.11 -14.54
CA LEU A 284 8.82 1.62 -13.19
C LEU A 284 8.15 2.99 -13.18
N PHE A 285 8.52 3.87 -14.10
CA PHE A 285 8.00 5.24 -14.12
C PHE A 285 6.58 5.29 -14.68
N GLU A 286 6.24 4.48 -15.69
CA GLU A 286 4.86 4.30 -16.15
C GLU A 286 3.94 3.86 -14.99
N ALA A 287 4.40 2.90 -14.18
CA ALA A 287 3.63 2.46 -13.01
C ALA A 287 3.48 3.57 -11.97
N LEU A 288 4.52 4.35 -11.70
CA LEU A 288 4.49 5.46 -10.76
C LEU A 288 3.57 6.58 -11.23
N ASP A 289 3.65 6.97 -12.51
CA ASP A 289 2.79 7.99 -13.12
C ASP A 289 1.32 7.62 -13.00
N HIS A 290 0.97 6.36 -13.30
CA HIS A 290 -0.40 5.86 -13.15
C HIS A 290 -0.88 5.88 -11.70
N GLN A 291 0.00 5.54 -10.74
CA GLN A 291 -0.39 5.31 -9.35
C GLN A 291 -0.37 6.58 -8.49
N ASP A 292 0.37 7.62 -8.87
CA ASP A 292 0.56 8.81 -8.04
C ASP A 292 -0.77 9.46 -7.64
N ASP A 293 -1.68 9.63 -8.59
CA ASP A 293 -2.99 10.23 -8.35
C ASP A 293 -3.92 9.34 -7.49
N LEU A 294 -3.87 8.02 -7.68
CA LEU A 294 -4.69 7.08 -6.91
C LEU A 294 -4.21 6.93 -5.46
N GLN A 295 -2.90 6.83 -5.26
CA GLN A 295 -2.31 6.61 -3.93
C GLN A 295 -2.47 7.83 -3.01
N THR A 296 -2.50 9.03 -3.56
CA THR A 296 -2.72 10.28 -2.79
C THR A 296 -4.16 10.43 -2.30
N ARG A 297 -5.13 9.68 -2.83
CA ARG A 297 -6.52 9.72 -2.39
C ARG A 297 -6.79 8.95 -1.11
N TYR A 298 -5.89 8.07 -0.70
CA TYR A 298 -6.03 7.37 0.57
C TYR A 298 -5.71 8.30 1.75
N THR A 299 -6.57 8.31 2.74
CA THR A 299 -6.40 9.07 3.99
C THR A 299 -5.91 8.17 5.14
N GLY A 300 -5.85 6.87 4.90
CA GLY A 300 -5.30 5.84 5.76
C GLY A 300 -4.02 5.26 5.18
N GLY A 301 -3.83 3.95 5.34
CA GLY A 301 -2.65 3.24 4.85
C GLY A 301 -2.61 3.13 3.33
N THR A 302 -1.45 3.40 2.77
CA THR A 302 -1.11 3.06 1.38
C THR A 302 0.40 2.92 1.23
N VAL A 303 0.85 2.03 0.37
CA VAL A 303 2.26 1.84 0.02
C VAL A 303 2.37 1.22 -1.37
N ILE A 304 3.34 1.69 -2.14
CA ILE A 304 3.75 1.06 -3.39
C ILE A 304 5.02 0.25 -3.17
N HIS A 305 4.98 -1.02 -3.55
CA HIS A 305 6.13 -1.90 -3.59
C HIS A 305 6.64 -2.01 -5.03
N LEU A 306 7.86 -1.54 -5.26
CA LEU A 306 8.51 -1.59 -6.56
C LEU A 306 9.30 -2.90 -6.64
N PHE A 307 8.72 -3.91 -7.30
CA PHE A 307 9.32 -5.23 -7.42
C PHE A 307 10.41 -5.25 -8.49
N LEU A 308 11.64 -5.51 -8.06
CA LEU A 308 12.81 -5.60 -8.93
C LEU A 308 13.20 -7.07 -9.11
N GLY A 309 13.63 -7.44 -10.31
CA GLY A 309 14.01 -8.83 -10.59
C GLY A 309 15.27 -9.28 -9.86
N GLU A 310 16.15 -8.32 -9.56
CA GLU A 310 17.43 -8.56 -8.89
C GLU A 310 17.87 -7.36 -8.07
N ARG A 311 19.01 -7.47 -7.40
CA ARG A 311 19.58 -6.39 -6.60
C ARG A 311 20.06 -5.22 -7.49
N ILE A 312 19.99 -4.02 -6.96
CA ILE A 312 20.75 -2.88 -7.48
C ILE A 312 22.13 -2.89 -6.81
N ALA A 313 23.17 -3.16 -7.60
CA ALA A 313 24.53 -3.37 -7.07
C ALA A 313 25.19 -2.07 -6.57
N ASP A 314 24.89 -0.93 -7.20
CA ASP A 314 25.44 0.37 -6.85
C ASP A 314 24.56 1.09 -5.80
N PRO A 315 25.03 1.29 -4.55
CA PRO A 315 24.29 2.04 -3.53
C PRO A 315 23.99 3.49 -3.93
N GLN A 316 24.83 4.10 -4.77
CA GLN A 316 24.58 5.46 -5.28
C GLN A 316 23.39 5.48 -6.25
N ALA A 317 23.25 4.46 -7.10
CA ALA A 317 22.09 4.30 -7.96
C ALA A 317 20.79 4.12 -7.14
N VAL A 318 20.85 3.35 -6.04
CA VAL A 318 19.73 3.21 -5.10
C VAL A 318 19.34 4.57 -4.51
N LYS A 319 20.32 5.32 -3.97
CA LYS A 319 20.10 6.65 -3.40
C LYS A 319 19.45 7.59 -4.40
N ASN A 320 20.00 7.64 -5.63
CA ASN A 320 19.47 8.50 -6.70
C ASN A 320 18.04 8.12 -7.10
N LEU A 321 17.73 6.82 -7.19
CA LEU A 321 16.38 6.34 -7.51
C LEU A 321 15.39 6.74 -6.41
N VAL A 322 15.72 6.49 -5.13
CA VAL A 322 14.87 6.88 -3.99
C VAL A 322 14.63 8.39 -3.98
N ARG A 323 15.70 9.20 -4.19
CA ARG A 323 15.60 10.65 -4.26
C ARG A 323 14.72 11.12 -5.42
N ARG A 324 14.86 10.52 -6.61
CA ARG A 324 14.05 10.84 -7.78
C ARG A 324 12.56 10.54 -7.55
N ILE A 325 12.24 9.38 -6.93
CA ILE A 325 10.87 9.02 -6.60
C ILE A 325 10.30 10.00 -5.58
N ALA A 326 11.00 10.26 -4.48
CA ALA A 326 10.53 11.14 -3.42
C ALA A 326 10.30 12.59 -3.88
N SER A 327 11.16 13.09 -4.82
CA SER A 327 11.03 14.45 -5.33
C SER A 327 10.04 14.58 -6.49
N GLY A 328 9.87 13.53 -7.29
CA GLY A 328 9.04 13.54 -8.50
C GLY A 328 7.58 13.17 -8.25
N TYR A 329 7.29 12.38 -7.22
CA TYR A 329 5.96 11.81 -6.95
C TYR A 329 5.43 12.19 -5.57
N ARG A 330 4.10 12.26 -5.46
CA ARG A 330 3.39 12.58 -4.20
C ARG A 330 3.07 11.33 -3.38
N LEU A 331 3.57 10.17 -3.79
CA LEU A 331 3.36 8.89 -3.11
C LEU A 331 3.71 8.99 -1.62
N PRO A 332 2.80 8.68 -0.70
CA PRO A 332 3.07 8.78 0.74
C PRO A 332 4.13 7.80 1.24
N TYR A 333 4.08 6.54 0.75
CA TYR A 333 5.01 5.48 1.11
C TYR A 333 5.38 4.63 -0.10
N PHE A 334 6.64 4.23 -0.17
CA PHE A 334 7.12 3.28 -1.17
C PHE A 334 8.26 2.41 -0.65
N SER A 335 8.56 1.33 -1.33
CA SER A 335 9.74 0.49 -1.08
C SER A 335 10.32 -0.02 -2.38
N LEU A 336 11.64 -0.16 -2.45
CA LEU A 336 12.31 -0.95 -3.48
C LEU A 336 12.35 -2.40 -2.98
N THR A 337 11.97 -3.35 -3.81
CA THR A 337 11.87 -4.76 -3.42
C THR A 337 12.57 -5.65 -4.43
N PRO A 338 13.89 -5.81 -4.32
CA PRO A 338 14.61 -6.79 -5.13
C PRO A 338 14.19 -8.21 -4.77
N THR A 339 14.20 -9.08 -5.75
CA THR A 339 14.09 -10.53 -5.54
C THR A 339 15.47 -11.10 -5.25
N PHE A 340 15.57 -11.95 -4.23
CA PHE A 340 16.80 -12.67 -3.90
C PHE A 340 16.48 -14.07 -3.37
N SER A 341 17.48 -14.92 -3.39
CA SER A 341 17.34 -16.28 -2.87
C SER A 341 18.39 -16.58 -1.82
N VAL A 342 18.13 -17.53 -0.95
CA VAL A 342 19.06 -17.98 0.09
C VAL A 342 19.21 -19.48 0.00
N CYS A 343 20.42 -19.91 -0.36
CA CYS A 343 20.81 -21.32 -0.33
C CYS A 343 21.33 -21.69 1.07
N PRO A 344 20.96 -22.83 1.65
CA PRO A 344 21.44 -23.25 2.96
C PRO A 344 22.96 -23.45 3.04
N GLU A 345 23.64 -23.68 1.90
CA GLU A 345 25.10 -23.86 1.83
C GLU A 345 25.86 -22.65 1.29
N HIS A 346 25.29 -21.94 0.30
CA HIS A 346 25.97 -20.85 -0.39
C HIS A 346 25.46 -19.46 0.03
N GLY A 347 24.47 -19.40 0.94
CA GLY A 347 23.91 -18.14 1.42
C GLY A 347 23.16 -17.36 0.34
N TYR A 348 23.41 -16.05 0.28
CA TYR A 348 22.70 -15.10 -0.58
C TYR A 348 23.00 -15.31 -2.08
N LEU A 349 21.94 -15.32 -2.88
CA LEU A 349 21.95 -15.35 -4.34
C LEU A 349 21.09 -14.19 -4.86
N SER A 350 21.59 -13.40 -5.79
CA SER A 350 20.81 -12.33 -6.44
C SER A 350 19.78 -12.94 -7.40
N GLY A 351 18.55 -12.43 -7.37
CA GLY A 351 17.48 -12.90 -8.24
C GLY A 351 16.75 -14.15 -7.74
N GLU A 352 15.91 -14.70 -8.61
CA GLU A 352 15.07 -15.85 -8.34
C GLU A 352 15.78 -17.16 -8.65
N HIS A 353 16.03 -17.95 -7.62
CA HIS A 353 16.64 -19.27 -7.74
C HIS A 353 15.97 -20.27 -6.80
N PHE A 354 14.95 -21.00 -7.26
CA PHE A 354 14.34 -22.08 -6.47
C PHE A 354 15.29 -23.26 -6.26
N LYS A 355 16.27 -23.43 -7.15
CA LYS A 355 17.40 -24.33 -7.01
C LYS A 355 18.69 -23.52 -7.05
N CYS A 356 19.60 -23.81 -6.13
CA CYS A 356 20.90 -23.15 -6.10
C CYS A 356 21.71 -23.48 -7.36
N PRO A 357 22.19 -22.47 -8.10
CA PRO A 357 22.99 -22.70 -9.30
C PRO A 357 24.35 -23.39 -9.02
N ASN A 358 24.86 -23.29 -7.77
CA ASN A 358 26.15 -23.83 -7.39
C ASN A 358 26.09 -25.30 -6.92
N CYS A 359 25.01 -25.71 -6.21
CA CYS A 359 24.92 -27.05 -5.63
C CYS A 359 23.62 -27.80 -5.96
N GLY A 360 22.67 -27.19 -6.68
CA GLY A 360 21.38 -27.80 -7.04
C GLY A 360 20.39 -28.01 -5.91
N LYS A 361 20.74 -27.66 -4.66
CA LYS A 361 19.83 -27.77 -3.51
C LYS A 361 18.72 -26.72 -3.58
N ASP A 362 17.61 -26.99 -2.88
CA ASP A 362 16.51 -26.06 -2.75
C ASP A 362 16.98 -24.77 -2.05
N SER A 363 16.58 -23.64 -2.59
CA SER A 363 16.81 -22.32 -2.05
C SER A 363 15.50 -21.64 -1.70
N GLU A 364 15.49 -20.83 -0.63
CA GLU A 364 14.37 -19.98 -0.27
C GLU A 364 14.38 -18.72 -1.14
N VAL A 365 13.34 -18.50 -1.94
CA VAL A 365 13.17 -17.28 -2.74
C VAL A 365 12.43 -16.23 -1.93
N TYR A 366 13.03 -15.07 -1.71
CA TYR A 366 12.48 -13.99 -0.93
C TYR A 366 11.94 -12.86 -1.81
N SER A 367 10.73 -12.43 -1.50
CA SER A 367 10.11 -11.22 -2.01
C SER A 367 9.07 -10.72 -1.01
N ARG A 368 8.45 -9.55 -1.26
CA ARG A 368 7.34 -9.08 -0.42
C ARG A 368 6.04 -9.75 -0.85
N VAL A 369 5.38 -10.43 0.10
CA VAL A 369 4.03 -10.97 -0.16
C VAL A 369 3.02 -9.83 -0.33
N VAL A 370 3.05 -8.87 0.58
CA VAL A 370 2.43 -7.55 0.49
C VAL A 370 3.34 -6.54 1.18
N GLY A 371 3.43 -6.57 2.51
CA GLY A 371 4.27 -5.68 3.29
C GLY A 371 5.52 -6.37 3.88
N TYR A 372 5.49 -7.68 4.06
CA TYR A 372 6.55 -8.45 4.70
C TYR A 372 7.39 -9.23 3.69
N LEU A 373 8.70 -9.24 3.89
CA LEU A 373 9.62 -10.13 3.19
C LEU A 373 9.48 -11.54 3.77
N ARG A 374 9.16 -12.51 2.92
CA ARG A 374 9.03 -13.91 3.28
C ARG A 374 9.43 -14.81 2.12
N PRO A 375 9.88 -16.03 2.38
CA PRO A 375 10.04 -17.04 1.31
C PRO A 375 8.73 -17.24 0.55
N VAL A 376 8.78 -17.14 -0.78
CA VAL A 376 7.60 -17.29 -1.66
C VAL A 376 6.92 -18.63 -1.44
N GLN A 377 7.70 -19.68 -1.16
CA GLN A 377 7.21 -21.05 -0.89
C GLN A 377 6.28 -21.11 0.36
N GLN A 378 6.34 -20.12 1.25
CA GLN A 378 5.52 -20.05 2.46
C GLN A 378 4.26 -19.16 2.29
N TRP A 379 4.04 -18.60 1.11
CA TRP A 379 2.85 -17.78 0.86
C TRP A 379 1.60 -18.63 0.65
N ASN A 380 0.43 -18.04 0.81
CA ASN A 380 -0.80 -18.71 0.41
C ASN A 380 -0.86 -18.92 -1.11
N GLU A 381 -1.62 -19.91 -1.54
CA GLU A 381 -1.69 -20.35 -2.94
C GLU A 381 -2.04 -19.21 -3.92
N GLY A 382 -2.94 -18.30 -3.53
CA GLY A 382 -3.31 -17.16 -4.38
C GLY A 382 -2.17 -16.14 -4.53
N LYS A 383 -1.37 -15.94 -3.48
CA LYS A 383 -0.18 -15.06 -3.55
C LYS A 383 1.00 -15.72 -4.27
N GLN A 384 1.11 -17.03 -4.23
CA GLN A 384 2.06 -17.75 -5.10
C GLN A 384 1.65 -17.64 -6.58
N ALA A 385 0.35 -17.73 -6.89
CA ALA A 385 -0.16 -17.50 -8.25
C ALA A 385 0.05 -16.03 -8.71
N GLU A 386 -0.11 -15.06 -7.82
CA GLU A 386 0.23 -13.65 -8.11
C GLU A 386 1.72 -13.50 -8.40
N TYR A 387 2.59 -14.10 -7.57
CA TYR A 387 4.04 -14.03 -7.75
C TYR A 387 4.49 -14.60 -9.09
N ALA A 388 3.94 -15.73 -9.50
CA ALA A 388 4.25 -16.35 -10.79
C ALA A 388 3.91 -15.45 -12.01
N ARG A 389 3.01 -14.47 -11.83
CA ARG A 389 2.65 -13.48 -12.86
C ARG A 389 3.39 -12.15 -12.72
N ARG A 390 4.16 -11.94 -11.64
CA ARG A 390 4.85 -10.67 -11.43
C ARG A 390 5.84 -10.39 -12.53
N ARG A 391 5.70 -9.22 -13.14
CA ARG A 391 6.69 -8.64 -14.02
C ARG A 391 7.56 -7.71 -13.19
N ALA A 392 8.86 -8.02 -13.08
CA ALA A 392 9.80 -7.16 -12.37
C ALA A 392 10.06 -5.89 -13.16
N PHE A 393 10.14 -4.76 -12.43
CA PHE A 393 10.52 -3.49 -13.04
C PHE A 393 11.98 -3.52 -13.47
N ARG A 394 12.25 -2.97 -14.65
CA ARG A 394 13.60 -2.78 -15.16
C ARG A 394 14.19 -1.52 -14.56
N VAL A 395 15.36 -1.63 -13.98
CA VAL A 395 16.18 -0.48 -13.59
C VAL A 395 17.32 -0.43 -14.61
N GLU A 396 17.05 0.21 -15.76
CA GLU A 396 18.13 0.50 -16.71
C GLU A 396 19.11 1.48 -16.05
N PRO A 397 20.44 1.29 -16.20
CA PRO A 397 21.38 2.32 -15.84
C PRO A 397 20.97 3.56 -16.65
N ALA A 398 20.74 4.69 -15.97
CA ALA A 398 20.38 5.93 -16.63
C ALA A 398 21.36 6.14 -17.80
N ALA A 399 20.86 6.02 -19.03
CA ALA A 399 21.60 6.51 -20.17
C ALA A 399 22.01 7.93 -19.79
N THR A 400 23.30 8.24 -19.84
CA THR A 400 23.86 9.54 -19.48
C THR A 400 23.13 10.60 -20.30
N ALA A 401 22.01 11.08 -19.79
CA ALA A 401 21.36 12.25 -20.35
C ALA A 401 22.33 13.39 -20.15
N ALA A 402 22.89 13.86 -21.27
CA ALA A 402 23.66 15.06 -21.29
C ALA A 402 22.91 16.17 -20.54
N PRO A 403 23.54 16.93 -19.67
CA PRO A 403 22.87 17.98 -18.93
C PRO A 403 22.19 18.92 -19.94
N ALA A 404 20.86 19.08 -19.75
CA ALA A 404 20.10 20.04 -20.53
C ALA A 404 20.81 21.39 -20.42
N ALA A 405 21.23 21.96 -21.56
CA ALA A 405 21.88 23.23 -21.61
C ALA A 405 20.99 24.29 -20.96
N VAL A 406 21.50 24.91 -19.91
CA VAL A 406 20.86 26.07 -19.27
C VAL A 406 20.76 27.15 -20.34
N PRO A 407 19.57 27.67 -20.68
CA PRO A 407 19.47 28.78 -21.61
C PRO A 407 20.22 29.98 -21.04
N ALA A 408 21.09 30.58 -21.89
CA ALA A 408 21.82 31.76 -21.53
C ALA A 408 20.86 32.93 -21.21
N PRO A 409 21.16 33.76 -20.20
CA PRO A 409 20.31 34.91 -19.86
C PRO A 409 20.28 35.89 -21.07
N GLU A 410 19.05 36.31 -21.45
CA GLU A 410 18.86 37.36 -22.45
C GLU A 410 19.54 38.65 -22.02
N PRO A 411 20.19 39.36 -22.97
CA PRO A 411 20.84 40.62 -22.68
C PRO A 411 19.79 41.70 -22.32
N ALA A 412 20.00 42.35 -21.19
CA ALA A 412 19.17 43.48 -20.75
C ALA A 412 19.13 44.58 -21.85
N THR A 413 17.93 44.83 -22.36
CA THR A 413 17.65 45.99 -23.22
C THR A 413 17.76 47.27 -22.37
N THR A 414 18.81 48.02 -22.55
CA THR A 414 18.90 49.40 -22.08
C THR A 414 17.96 50.28 -22.93
N ALA A 415 16.89 50.74 -22.31
CA ALA A 415 16.07 51.80 -22.86
C ALA A 415 16.76 53.13 -22.62
N ALA A 416 16.94 53.86 -23.71
CA ALA A 416 17.32 55.27 -23.71
C ALA A 416 16.08 56.17 -23.50
#